data_84ef6b274d7d80bd20750d59cf1c2920
#
_entry.id   84ef6b274d7d80bd20750d59cf1c2920
#
_cell.length_a   1.000
_cell.length_b   1.000
_cell.length_c   1.000
_cell.angle_alpha   90.00
_cell.angle_beta   90.00
_cell.angle_gamma   90.00
#
_symmetry.space_group_name_H-M   'P 1'
#
loop_
_entity.id
_entity.type
_entity.pdbx_description
1 polymer ?
#
loop_
_entity_poly.entity_id
_entity_poly.type
_entity_poly.pdbx_seq_one_letter_code
_entity_poly.pdbx_strand_id
1 'polypeptide(L)'
;MERRRDFLKGSLSILAGITVSPLSKAFAATSNFPGGIIYTSQNPGRWAGKVGTHAPRVTVEGNKITILTKHPMTEKHFIVRHTLVAQNGKVLGDKTFFPSDPTAFSTYDIPVRKGATMYATSFCNKHDFWVTEFTT
;
A
#
# COMPACT_ATOMS: atom_id res chain seq x y z
N MET A 1 64.44 16.72 20.68
CA MET A 1 63.05 17.22 20.64
C MET A 1 62.42 17.06 19.24
N GLU A 2 62.60 15.96 18.60
CA GLU A 2 62.08 15.74 17.24
C GLU A 2 61.40 14.41 17.07
N ARG A 3 60.45 14.08 17.92
CA ARG A 3 59.72 12.82 17.78
C ARG A 3 58.21 12.97 18.02
N ARG A 4 57.70 14.15 17.88
CA ARG A 4 56.24 14.35 18.06
C ARG A 4 55.49 14.77 16.80
N ARG A 5 56.20 14.85 15.66
CA ARG A 5 55.55 15.30 14.41
C ARG A 5 55.23 14.21 13.41
N ASP A 6 55.75 13.01 13.64
CA ASP A 6 55.55 11.90 12.68
C ASP A 6 54.36 10.99 13.01
N PHE A 7 53.71 11.24 14.14
CA PHE A 7 52.57 10.43 14.52
C PHE A 7 51.23 10.90 13.90
N LEU A 8 51.24 12.05 13.26
CA LEU A 8 50.04 12.66 12.68
C LEU A 8 49.91 12.47 11.16
N LYS A 9 50.87 11.77 10.56
CA LYS A 9 50.82 11.52 9.11
C LYS A 9 50.31 10.16 8.71
N GLY A 10 49.93 9.35 9.67
CA GLY A 10 49.51 7.98 9.41
C GLY A 10 48.00 7.69 9.56
N SER A 11 47.20 8.71 9.84
CA SER A 11 45.78 8.45 10.19
C SER A 11 44.77 9.14 9.27
N LEU A 12 45.17 9.41 8.04
CA LEU A 12 44.25 10.00 7.08
C LEU A 12 44.10 9.14 5.84
N SER A 13 43.96 7.87 6.09
CA SER A 13 43.64 6.95 4.99
C SER A 13 42.64 5.98 5.53
N ILE A 14 41.45 6.31 5.56
CA ILE A 14 40.36 5.37 5.44
C ILE A 14 39.12 6.07 5.92
N LEU A 15 38.63 6.83 5.04
CA LEU A 15 37.20 6.96 4.96
C LEU A 15 36.90 7.23 3.51
N ALA A 16 37.37 6.32 2.68
CA ALA A 16 36.68 6.07 1.44
C ALA A 16 35.27 5.69 1.87
N GLY A 17 34.41 6.65 1.76
CA GLY A 17 33.04 6.50 2.15
C GLY A 17 32.46 5.25 1.55
N ILE A 18 32.13 4.34 2.37
CA ILE A 18 31.07 3.45 2.09
C ILE A 18 29.84 4.35 2.16
N THR A 19 29.56 5.00 1.08
CA THR A 19 28.20 5.44 0.83
C THR A 19 27.43 4.16 0.63
N VAL A 20 27.05 3.56 1.71
CA VAL A 20 25.94 2.67 1.70
C VAL A 20 24.79 3.55 1.36
N SER A 21 24.49 3.68 0.09
CA SER A 21 23.18 4.09 -0.33
C SER A 21 22.24 3.27 0.48
N PRO A 22 21.37 3.88 1.24
CA PRO A 22 20.22 3.17 1.73
C PRO A 22 19.38 2.89 0.50
N LEU A 23 19.83 1.90 -0.25
CA LEU A 23 19.02 1.41 -1.28
C LEU A 23 17.71 1.09 -0.63
N SER A 24 16.83 2.03 -0.82
CA SER A 24 15.54 1.63 -1.27
C SER A 24 15.04 0.36 -0.65
N LYS A 25 15.16 0.26 0.60
CA LYS A 25 14.29 -0.60 1.35
C LYS A 25 12.97 0.09 1.62
N ALA A 26 12.69 1.00 0.75
CA ALA A 26 11.39 1.57 0.65
C ALA A 26 10.37 0.57 0.17
N PHE A 27 10.93 -0.69 -0.08
CA PHE A 27 9.98 -1.60 -0.32
C PHE A 27 9.65 -2.13 0.90
N ALA A 28 8.96 -2.47 1.06
CA ALA A 28 8.44 -3.33 2.00
C ALA A 28 8.47 -2.65 3.31
N ALA A 29 7.81 -1.59 3.43
CA ALA A 29 6.75 -1.77 4.34
C ALA A 29 6.05 -3.05 3.90
N THR A 30 6.63 -4.17 4.19
CA THR A 30 5.85 -5.35 4.43
C THR A 30 4.81 -4.84 5.36
N SER A 31 3.65 -4.65 4.82
CA SER A 31 2.53 -4.18 5.60
C SER A 31 2.50 -5.08 6.82
N ASN A 32 2.89 -4.56 7.97
CA ASN A 32 2.79 -5.27 9.24
C ASN A 32 1.31 -5.37 9.64
N PHE A 33 0.47 -5.63 8.65
CA PHE A 33 -0.92 -5.89 8.89
C PHE A 33 -1.07 -7.22 9.63
N PRO A 34 -1.85 -7.25 10.68
CA PRO A 34 -2.08 -8.49 11.40
C PRO A 34 -2.55 -9.59 10.45
N GLY A 35 -1.80 -10.68 10.40
CA GLY A 35 -2.20 -11.84 9.61
C GLY A 35 -3.55 -12.36 10.08
N GLY A 36 -4.40 -12.74 9.13
CA GLY A 36 -5.72 -13.29 9.43
C GLY A 36 -6.84 -12.27 9.66
N ILE A 37 -6.54 -10.97 9.53
CA ILE A 37 -7.54 -9.89 9.59
C ILE A 37 -7.52 -9.08 8.30
N ILE A 38 -6.34 -8.65 7.88
CA ILE A 38 -6.12 -7.86 6.69
C ILE A 38 -5.36 -8.70 5.67
N TYR A 39 -5.86 -8.71 4.45
CA TYR A 39 -5.31 -9.49 3.34
C TYR A 39 -4.87 -8.58 2.21
N THR A 40 -3.79 -8.98 1.55
CA THR A 40 -3.26 -8.30 0.36
C THR A 40 -2.99 -9.33 -0.74
N SER A 41 -2.74 -8.87 -1.94
CA SER A 41 -2.33 -9.77 -3.04
C SER A 41 -1.04 -10.53 -2.72
N GLN A 42 -0.15 -9.93 -1.94
CA GLN A 42 1.12 -10.52 -1.54
C GLN A 42 1.00 -11.42 -0.30
N ASN A 43 0.00 -11.16 0.53
CA ASN A 43 -0.26 -11.94 1.74
C ASN A 43 -1.76 -12.27 1.86
N PRO A 44 -2.27 -13.17 1.02
CA PRO A 44 -3.68 -13.51 1.00
C PRO A 44 -4.09 -14.54 2.07
N GLY A 45 -3.13 -15.09 2.81
CA GLY A 45 -3.37 -16.05 3.87
C GLY A 45 -4.31 -17.19 3.45
N ARG A 46 -5.31 -17.46 4.27
CA ARG A 46 -6.33 -18.48 4.00
C ARG A 46 -7.20 -18.22 2.75
N TRP A 47 -7.15 -17.00 2.22
CA TRP A 47 -7.92 -16.60 1.05
C TRP A 47 -7.10 -16.56 -0.25
N ALA A 48 -6.01 -17.32 -0.34
CA ALA A 48 -5.11 -17.31 -1.50
C ALA A 48 -5.83 -17.48 -2.85
N GLY A 49 -6.84 -18.31 -2.92
CA GLY A 49 -7.65 -18.52 -4.14
C GLY A 49 -8.61 -17.38 -4.47
N LYS A 50 -8.68 -16.30 -3.65
CA LYS A 50 -9.64 -15.22 -3.79
C LYS A 50 -9.03 -13.87 -4.18
N VAL A 51 -7.73 -13.80 -4.36
CA VAL A 51 -7.02 -12.55 -4.72
C VAL A 51 -7.65 -11.88 -5.93
N GLY A 52 -7.90 -12.62 -6.99
CA GLY A 52 -8.43 -12.08 -8.25
C GLY A 52 -9.81 -11.42 -8.14
N THR A 53 -10.60 -11.83 -7.15
CA THR A 53 -11.98 -11.38 -6.95
C THR A 53 -12.16 -10.46 -5.74
N HIS A 54 -11.19 -10.36 -4.86
CA HIS A 54 -11.33 -9.63 -3.60
C HIS A 54 -10.30 -8.50 -3.41
N ALA A 55 -9.07 -8.67 -3.91
CA ALA A 55 -8.08 -7.60 -3.85
C ALA A 55 -8.53 -6.40 -4.72
N PRO A 56 -8.67 -5.20 -4.15
CA PRO A 56 -9.08 -4.04 -4.92
C PRO A 56 -8.02 -3.67 -5.95
N ARG A 57 -8.45 -3.41 -7.16
CA ARG A 57 -7.62 -2.91 -8.25
C ARG A 57 -7.72 -1.41 -8.32
N VAL A 58 -6.60 -0.74 -8.45
CA VAL A 58 -6.53 0.72 -8.48
C VAL A 58 -6.04 1.20 -9.83
N THR A 59 -6.70 2.22 -10.35
CA THR A 59 -6.25 2.98 -11.52
C THR A 59 -6.11 4.44 -11.13
N VAL A 60 -5.01 5.06 -11.50
CA VAL A 60 -4.75 6.48 -11.27
C VAL A 60 -4.62 7.19 -12.61
N GLU A 61 -5.47 8.18 -12.86
CA GLU A 61 -5.48 9.00 -14.07
C GLU A 61 -5.57 10.48 -13.68
N GLY A 62 -4.43 11.15 -13.62
CA GLY A 62 -4.36 12.51 -13.11
C GLY A 62 -4.83 12.59 -11.65
N ASN A 63 -5.86 13.37 -11.39
CA ASN A 63 -6.47 13.50 -10.06
C ASN A 63 -7.59 12.47 -9.80
N LYS A 64 -7.86 11.59 -10.76
CA LYS A 64 -8.89 10.58 -10.63
C LYS A 64 -8.28 9.26 -10.16
N ILE A 65 -8.78 8.74 -9.05
CA ILE A 65 -8.46 7.42 -8.54
C ILE A 65 -9.71 6.55 -8.61
N THR A 66 -9.57 5.39 -9.24
CA THR A 66 -10.64 4.42 -9.37
C THR A 66 -10.28 3.15 -8.62
N ILE A 67 -11.22 2.62 -7.84
CA ILE A 67 -11.10 1.34 -7.15
C ILE A 67 -12.15 0.39 -7.71
N LEU A 68 -11.71 -0.78 -8.17
CA LEU A 68 -12.56 -1.85 -8.66
C LEU A 68 -12.26 -3.14 -7.92
N THR A 69 -13.26 -3.74 -7.30
CA THR A 69 -13.19 -5.11 -6.82
C THR A 69 -14.05 -6.00 -7.71
N LYS A 70 -13.42 -6.91 -8.45
CA LYS A 70 -14.12 -7.83 -9.37
C LYS A 70 -14.85 -8.92 -8.61
N HIS A 71 -15.88 -8.57 -7.92
CA HIS A 71 -16.61 -9.46 -7.02
C HIS A 71 -18.08 -9.55 -7.43
N PRO A 72 -18.71 -10.73 -7.36
CA PRO A 72 -20.15 -10.82 -7.51
C PRO A 72 -20.88 -10.02 -6.42
N MET A 73 -21.97 -9.39 -6.79
CA MET A 73 -22.82 -8.64 -5.87
C MET A 73 -24.14 -9.37 -5.70
N THR A 74 -24.32 -9.99 -4.54
CA THR A 74 -25.56 -10.72 -4.20
C THR A 74 -25.95 -10.42 -2.76
N GLU A 75 -27.22 -10.60 -2.40
CA GLU A 75 -27.69 -10.34 -1.03
C GLU A 75 -26.91 -11.08 0.06
N LYS A 76 -26.45 -12.27 -0.26
CA LYS A 76 -25.71 -13.12 0.70
C LYS A 76 -24.21 -12.88 0.70
N HIS A 77 -23.68 -12.35 -0.40
CA HIS A 77 -22.23 -12.22 -0.60
C HIS A 77 -21.92 -11.06 -1.52
N PHE A 78 -21.36 -9.99 -0.96
CA PHE A 78 -21.06 -8.74 -1.68
C PHE A 78 -19.93 -7.95 -1.03
N ILE A 79 -19.39 -7.02 -1.77
CA ILE A 79 -18.47 -6.02 -1.24
C ILE A 79 -19.29 -4.92 -0.58
N VAL A 80 -19.02 -4.69 0.69
CA VAL A 80 -19.77 -3.75 1.51
C VAL A 80 -19.27 -2.32 1.33
N ARG A 81 -17.97 -2.13 1.23
CA ARG A 81 -17.39 -0.79 1.23
C ARG A 81 -16.00 -0.76 0.59
N HIS A 82 -15.73 0.34 -0.12
CA HIS A 82 -14.39 0.81 -0.43
C HIS A 82 -14.02 2.00 0.43
N THR A 83 -12.74 2.12 0.78
CA THR A 83 -12.16 3.37 1.28
C THR A 83 -10.86 3.67 0.54
N LEU A 84 -10.59 4.95 0.36
CA LEU A 84 -9.31 5.46 -0.12
C LEU A 84 -8.64 6.17 1.04
N VAL A 85 -7.45 5.74 1.40
CA VAL A 85 -6.76 6.19 2.61
C VAL A 85 -5.36 6.70 2.26
N ALA A 86 -4.99 7.86 2.78
CA ALA A 86 -3.63 8.39 2.67
C ALA A 86 -2.66 7.66 3.60
N GLN A 87 -1.36 7.78 3.35
CA GLN A 87 -0.32 7.14 4.14
C GLN A 87 -0.39 7.47 5.65
N ASN A 88 -0.85 8.65 6.00
CA ASN A 88 -1.02 9.08 7.39
C ASN A 88 -2.32 8.59 8.06
N GLY A 89 -3.09 7.74 7.38
CA GLY A 89 -4.35 7.19 7.87
C GLY A 89 -5.58 8.06 7.61
N LYS A 90 -5.44 9.23 6.98
CA LYS A 90 -6.59 10.07 6.63
C LYS A 90 -7.42 9.40 5.56
N VAL A 91 -8.71 9.23 5.80
CA VAL A 91 -9.67 8.77 4.79
C VAL A 91 -9.95 9.91 3.82
N LEU A 92 -9.63 9.69 2.56
CA LEU A 92 -9.79 10.66 1.48
C LEU A 92 -11.14 10.50 0.76
N GLY A 93 -11.72 9.34 0.84
CA GLY A 93 -13.02 9.04 0.28
C GLY A 93 -13.48 7.63 0.65
N ASP A 94 -14.78 7.43 0.56
CA ASP A 94 -15.38 6.12 0.77
C ASP A 94 -16.61 5.92 -0.11
N LYS A 95 -17.00 4.68 -0.29
CA LYS A 95 -18.27 4.30 -0.91
C LYS A 95 -18.79 3.03 -0.26
N THR A 96 -20.01 3.10 0.24
CA THR A 96 -20.76 1.93 0.71
C THR A 96 -21.59 1.39 -0.44
N PHE A 97 -21.57 0.07 -0.60
CA PHE A 97 -22.32 -0.64 -1.63
C PHE A 97 -23.52 -1.36 -1.04
N PHE A 98 -24.44 -1.68 -1.92
CA PHE A 98 -25.60 -2.52 -1.64
C PHE A 98 -25.52 -3.79 -2.47
N PRO A 99 -26.13 -4.89 -2.05
CA PRO A 99 -26.17 -6.11 -2.85
C PRO A 99 -26.76 -5.94 -4.26
N SER A 100 -27.61 -4.95 -4.44
CA SER A 100 -28.22 -4.58 -5.72
C SER A 100 -27.35 -3.79 -6.66
N ASP A 101 -26.19 -3.28 -6.18
CA ASP A 101 -25.23 -2.59 -7.06
C ASP A 101 -24.67 -3.57 -8.10
N PRO A 102 -24.51 -3.13 -9.36
CA PRO A 102 -24.04 -4.02 -10.42
C PRO A 102 -22.57 -4.45 -10.23
N THR A 103 -21.75 -3.59 -9.63
CA THR A 103 -20.32 -3.83 -9.39
C THR A 103 -19.82 -3.05 -8.18
N ALA A 104 -18.78 -3.56 -7.54
CA ALA A 104 -18.04 -2.82 -6.52
C ALA A 104 -17.01 -1.88 -7.21
N PHE A 105 -17.47 -0.72 -7.58
CA PHE A 105 -16.72 0.29 -8.31
C PHE A 105 -16.88 1.67 -7.65
N SER A 106 -15.77 2.34 -7.40
CA SER A 106 -15.76 3.68 -6.83
C SER A 106 -14.72 4.58 -7.47
N THR A 107 -15.02 5.85 -7.58
CA THR A 107 -14.15 6.86 -8.17
C THR A 107 -14.04 8.06 -7.23
N TYR A 108 -12.84 8.59 -7.13
CA TYR A 108 -12.51 9.73 -6.29
C TYR A 108 -11.74 10.76 -7.10
N ASP A 109 -12.22 11.99 -7.12
CA ASP A 109 -11.52 13.13 -7.70
C ASP A 109 -10.86 13.91 -6.56
N ILE A 110 -9.55 13.71 -6.41
CA ILE A 110 -8.76 14.36 -5.37
C ILE A 110 -7.46 14.89 -5.94
N PRO A 111 -6.94 15.99 -5.41
CA PRO A 111 -5.59 16.42 -5.76
C PRO A 111 -4.58 15.36 -5.36
N VAL A 112 -3.93 14.76 -6.33
CA VAL A 112 -2.97 13.70 -6.10
C VAL A 112 -1.57 14.25 -6.20
N ARG A 113 -0.78 14.05 -5.15
CA ARG A 113 0.64 14.34 -5.18
C ARG A 113 1.37 13.14 -5.80
N LYS A 114 2.10 13.39 -6.89
CA LYS A 114 2.92 12.36 -7.53
C LYS A 114 3.89 11.73 -6.53
N GLY A 115 3.94 10.41 -6.52
CA GLY A 115 4.79 9.65 -5.60
C GLY A 115 4.21 9.46 -4.21
N ALA A 116 2.98 9.87 -3.95
CA ALA A 116 2.33 9.63 -2.67
C ALA A 116 1.90 8.16 -2.53
N THR A 117 2.17 7.57 -1.37
CA THR A 117 1.66 6.25 -1.02
C THR A 117 0.24 6.35 -0.49
N MET A 118 -0.63 5.51 -1.01
CA MET A 118 -2.03 5.42 -0.62
C MET A 118 -2.48 3.97 -0.51
N TYR A 119 -3.63 3.78 0.11
CA TYR A 119 -4.24 2.47 0.31
C TYR A 119 -5.67 2.47 -0.20
N ALA A 120 -6.00 1.48 -1.01
CA ALA A 120 -7.37 1.17 -1.37
C ALA A 120 -7.83 -0.03 -0.53
N THR A 121 -8.97 0.12 0.13
CA THR A 121 -9.53 -0.97 0.92
C THR A 121 -10.81 -1.50 0.30
N SER A 122 -11.07 -2.78 0.49
CA SER A 122 -12.28 -3.45 0.05
C SER A 122 -12.71 -4.44 1.13
N PHE A 123 -13.93 -4.29 1.61
CA PHE A 123 -14.49 -5.17 2.63
C PHE A 123 -15.58 -6.07 2.05
N CYS A 124 -15.32 -7.37 2.07
CA CYS A 124 -16.30 -8.40 1.72
C CYS A 124 -17.00 -8.91 2.98
N ASN A 125 -18.33 -9.04 2.95
CA ASN A 125 -19.09 -9.51 4.11
C ASN A 125 -18.79 -10.95 4.56
N LYS A 126 -18.08 -11.74 3.73
CA LYS A 126 -17.70 -13.12 4.04
C LYS A 126 -16.19 -13.39 4.08
N HIS A 127 -15.38 -12.57 3.40
CA HIS A 127 -13.96 -12.85 3.19
C HIS A 127 -13.07 -11.73 3.68
N ASP A 128 -13.51 -11.03 4.73
CA ASP A 128 -12.73 -10.07 5.49
C ASP A 128 -12.26 -8.83 4.72
N PHE A 129 -11.17 -8.26 5.17
CA PHE A 129 -10.70 -6.94 4.80
C PHE A 129 -9.49 -7.04 3.87
N TRP A 130 -9.62 -6.48 2.68
CA TRP A 130 -8.57 -6.50 1.66
C TRP A 130 -8.00 -5.10 1.45
N VAL A 131 -6.69 -5.02 1.27
CA VAL A 131 -5.97 -3.76 1.07
C VAL A 131 -5.02 -3.89 -0.10
N THR A 132 -4.99 -2.87 -0.94
CA THR A 132 -3.98 -2.67 -1.97
C THR A 132 -3.24 -1.37 -1.69
N GLU A 133 -1.94 -1.45 -1.46
CA GLU A 133 -1.05 -0.29 -1.42
C GLU A 133 -0.68 0.10 -2.84
N PHE A 134 -0.67 1.38 -3.14
CA PHE A 134 -0.28 1.90 -4.44
C PHE A 134 0.38 3.27 -4.30
N THR A 135 1.10 3.67 -5.36
CA THR A 135 1.76 4.98 -5.45
C THR A 135 1.16 5.76 -6.61
N THR A 136 0.96 7.04 -6.39
CA THR A 136 0.41 7.98 -7.38
C THR A 136 1.46 8.61 -8.27
#